data_4a703502d77a471b440232204e46653f
#
_entry.id   4a703502d77a471b440232204e46653f
#
_cell.length_a   1.000
_cell.length_b   1.000
_cell.length_c   1.000
_cell.angle_alpha   90.00
_cell.angle_beta   90.00
_cell.angle_gamma   90.00
#
_symmetry.space_group_name_H-M   'P 1'
#
loop_
_entity.id
_entity.type
_entity.pdbx_description
1 polymer ?
#
loop_
_entity_poly.entity_id
_entity_poly.type
_entity_poly.pdbx_seq_one_letter_code
_entity_poly.pdbx_strand_id
1 'polypeptide(L)'
;MGYQTVLIDALWDVQIGYDKIAELAEYGKSKGVGLFLWYNSNGTWNDAPQSPIGKMDKSRERRAEMAWMKSIGIRGIKVDFFGGDKQNMMQLYEDILSDANDFGILVIFHGCTLPRGWEKMYPNYAASEAVLASENLHFGQGACDAEAMNATIHTFIRNTVGSMDFGGSTLNKFYNADNKRGTHRVTSDVYALATAVLFQSAVQHFALAPNNLTDAPEWAINFMKDVPTTWDDVKFIDGYPGKYAIIARRAGDHWFIVGVNAQDEPVKKNIDLSLYGKGAELLVYSDDAQLNGSVQTVKAKKQITVTIPKNGGLVIVNK
;
A
#
# COMPACT_ATOMS: atom_id res chain seq x y z
N MET A 1 2.35 13.92 -7.80
CA MET A 1 2.59 12.66 -7.09
C MET A 1 2.34 11.41 -7.96
N GLY A 2 1.72 11.53 -9.13
CA GLY A 2 1.52 10.37 -10.03
C GLY A 2 0.38 9.41 -9.65
N TYR A 3 -0.50 9.78 -8.72
CA TYR A 3 -1.63 8.94 -8.35
C TYR A 3 -2.60 8.69 -9.49
N GLN A 4 -3.01 7.43 -9.68
CA GLN A 4 -4.07 7.04 -10.59
C GLN A 4 -5.44 7.07 -9.94
N THR A 5 -5.51 6.96 -8.61
CA THR A 5 -6.76 6.93 -7.85
C THR A 5 -6.62 7.67 -6.52
N VAL A 6 -7.75 8.12 -5.98
CA VAL A 6 -7.88 8.67 -4.63
C VAL A 6 -9.03 7.94 -3.93
N LEU A 7 -8.79 7.46 -2.72
CA LEU A 7 -9.83 6.93 -1.86
C LEU A 7 -10.42 8.07 -1.01
N ILE A 8 -11.72 8.22 -1.06
CA ILE A 8 -12.50 9.07 -0.13
C ILE A 8 -13.00 8.15 0.98
N ASP A 9 -12.45 8.33 2.17
CA ASP A 9 -12.66 7.44 3.31
C ASP A 9 -14.01 7.69 4.02
N ALA A 10 -14.25 7.09 5.16
CA ALA A 10 -15.53 7.06 5.89
C ALA A 10 -16.20 8.43 6.07
N LEU A 11 -17.50 8.42 6.28
CA LEU A 11 -18.35 9.60 6.51
C LEU A 11 -18.53 10.52 5.28
N TRP A 12 -18.08 10.12 4.12
CA TRP A 12 -18.23 10.95 2.91
C TRP A 12 -19.69 11.22 2.55
N ASP A 13 -20.61 10.30 2.85
CA ASP A 13 -22.04 10.42 2.59
C ASP A 13 -22.69 11.57 3.40
N VAL A 14 -22.20 11.83 4.60
CA VAL A 14 -22.71 12.90 5.50
C VAL A 14 -21.87 14.18 5.43
N GLN A 15 -20.57 14.09 5.14
CA GLN A 15 -19.67 15.25 5.12
C GLN A 15 -19.58 15.90 3.73
N ILE A 16 -19.70 15.10 2.67
CA ILE A 16 -19.55 15.54 1.27
C ILE A 16 -20.89 15.42 0.53
N GLY A 17 -21.55 14.26 0.63
CA GLY A 17 -22.82 13.96 -0.03
C GLY A 17 -22.67 13.43 -1.46
N TYR A 18 -23.70 12.71 -1.91
CA TYR A 18 -23.73 11.99 -3.19
C TYR A 18 -23.53 12.90 -4.40
N ASP A 19 -24.20 14.06 -4.42
CA ASP A 19 -24.09 15.00 -5.55
C ASP A 19 -22.67 15.53 -5.70
N LYS A 20 -22.02 15.86 -4.59
CA LYS A 20 -20.66 16.36 -4.60
C LYS A 20 -19.64 15.28 -4.95
N ILE A 21 -19.89 14.03 -4.56
CA ILE A 21 -19.07 12.88 -4.99
C ILE A 21 -19.17 12.73 -6.52
N ALA A 22 -20.35 12.89 -7.12
CA ALA A 22 -20.49 12.83 -8.57
C ALA A 22 -19.70 13.95 -9.30
N GLU A 23 -19.74 15.18 -8.78
CA GLU A 23 -18.91 16.29 -9.29
C GLU A 23 -17.39 15.97 -9.15
N LEU A 24 -16.98 15.42 -8.02
CA LEU A 24 -15.57 15.04 -7.77
C LEU A 24 -15.13 13.91 -8.71
N ALA A 25 -16.01 12.94 -8.99
CA ALA A 25 -15.72 11.86 -9.93
C ALA A 25 -15.51 12.40 -11.35
N GLU A 26 -16.35 13.33 -11.81
CA GLU A 26 -16.17 14.00 -13.10
C GLU A 26 -14.89 14.84 -13.14
N TYR A 27 -14.61 15.61 -12.09
CA TYR A 27 -13.38 16.37 -11.97
C TYR A 27 -12.15 15.46 -11.99
N GLY A 28 -12.15 14.38 -11.17
CA GLY A 28 -11.07 13.40 -11.15
C GLY A 28 -10.83 12.79 -12.54
N LYS A 29 -11.89 12.38 -13.22
CA LYS A 29 -11.82 11.88 -14.61
C LYS A 29 -11.17 12.88 -15.55
N SER A 30 -11.48 14.17 -15.43
CA SER A 30 -10.86 15.24 -16.24
C SER A 30 -9.36 15.40 -15.97
N LYS A 31 -8.86 14.90 -14.84
CA LYS A 31 -7.44 14.89 -14.44
C LYS A 31 -6.78 13.53 -14.63
N GLY A 32 -7.48 12.52 -15.15
CA GLY A 32 -6.98 11.15 -15.25
C GLY A 32 -6.92 10.40 -13.92
N VAL A 33 -7.63 10.86 -12.89
CA VAL A 33 -7.64 10.28 -11.54
C VAL A 33 -9.02 9.68 -11.26
N GLY A 34 -9.05 8.38 -10.91
CA GLY A 34 -10.27 7.69 -10.50
C GLY A 34 -10.57 7.88 -9.01
N LEU A 35 -11.82 7.65 -8.61
CA LEU A 35 -12.20 7.64 -7.21
C LEU A 35 -12.51 6.23 -6.72
N PHE A 36 -12.12 5.96 -5.48
CA PHE A 36 -12.58 4.87 -4.63
C PHE A 36 -13.41 5.45 -3.49
N LEU A 37 -14.42 4.72 -3.03
CA LEU A 37 -15.27 5.12 -1.92
C LEU A 37 -15.23 4.09 -0.81
N TRP A 38 -15.21 4.55 0.42
CA TRP A 38 -15.27 3.70 1.59
C TRP A 38 -16.71 3.33 1.96
N TYR A 39 -16.92 2.09 2.42
CA TYR A 39 -18.20 1.59 2.93
C TYR A 39 -18.00 0.73 4.15
N ASN A 40 -18.91 0.83 5.12
CA ASN A 40 -19.05 -0.14 6.19
C ASN A 40 -19.70 -1.42 5.64
N SER A 41 -19.15 -2.58 5.98
CA SER A 41 -19.74 -3.88 5.64
C SER A 41 -21.06 -4.15 6.37
N ASN A 42 -21.46 -3.25 7.26
CA ASN A 42 -22.43 -3.44 8.32
C ASN A 42 -23.76 -4.06 7.89
N GLY A 43 -24.02 -5.22 8.54
CA GLY A 43 -25.35 -5.66 8.89
C GLY A 43 -25.57 -5.47 10.39
N THR A 44 -25.34 -6.53 11.19
CA THR A 44 -25.58 -6.53 12.62
C THR A 44 -24.37 -7.01 13.44
N TRP A 45 -23.21 -7.13 12.82
CA TRP A 45 -22.00 -7.74 13.40
C TRP A 45 -20.98 -6.74 13.92
N ASN A 46 -21.18 -5.45 13.68
CA ASN A 46 -20.35 -4.39 14.25
C ASN A 46 -21.21 -3.19 14.64
N ASP A 47 -20.70 -2.36 15.53
CA ASP A 47 -21.31 -1.15 16.04
C ASP A 47 -20.54 0.11 15.63
N ALA A 48 -19.62 -0.01 14.67
CA ALA A 48 -18.83 1.11 14.16
C ALA A 48 -19.75 2.18 13.57
N PRO A 49 -19.63 3.45 14.02
CA PRO A 49 -20.54 4.52 13.61
C PRO A 49 -20.21 5.10 12.23
N GLN A 50 -19.07 4.72 11.64
CA GLN A 50 -18.63 5.24 10.35
C GLN A 50 -19.58 4.81 9.24
N SER A 51 -20.14 5.80 8.53
CA SER A 51 -21.00 5.59 7.35
C SER A 51 -20.24 5.74 6.03
N PRO A 52 -20.79 5.26 4.88
CA PRO A 52 -22.13 4.70 4.65
C PRO A 52 -22.37 3.35 5.33
N ILE A 53 -23.51 3.18 5.97
CA ILE A 53 -23.96 1.98 6.67
C ILE A 53 -25.17 1.37 5.94
N GLY A 54 -25.34 0.03 6.01
CA GLY A 54 -26.49 -0.67 5.47
C GLY A 54 -26.56 -0.69 3.94
N LYS A 55 -25.40 -0.50 3.30
CA LYS A 55 -25.27 -0.50 1.84
C LYS A 55 -24.68 -1.79 1.28
N MET A 56 -23.82 -2.48 2.06
CA MET A 56 -23.06 -3.63 1.54
C MET A 56 -23.59 -4.99 1.98
N ASP A 57 -24.34 -5.07 3.06
CA ASP A 57 -24.81 -6.33 3.65
C ASP A 57 -25.95 -7.01 2.88
N LYS A 58 -26.83 -6.23 2.23
CA LYS A 58 -27.98 -6.76 1.49
C LYS A 58 -27.83 -6.56 -0.01
N SER A 59 -28.08 -7.61 -0.78
CA SER A 59 -27.87 -7.59 -2.23
C SER A 59 -28.64 -6.47 -2.94
N ARG A 60 -29.88 -6.20 -2.53
CA ARG A 60 -30.70 -5.16 -3.15
C ARG A 60 -30.08 -3.77 -2.99
N GLU A 61 -29.71 -3.42 -1.77
CA GLU A 61 -29.11 -2.12 -1.43
C GLU A 61 -27.72 -2.01 -2.06
N ARG A 62 -26.93 -3.07 -1.99
CA ARG A 62 -25.58 -3.15 -2.55
C ARG A 62 -25.58 -2.95 -4.07
N ARG A 63 -26.46 -3.64 -4.78
CA ARG A 63 -26.55 -3.51 -6.25
C ARG A 63 -27.09 -2.15 -6.68
N ALA A 64 -28.02 -1.56 -5.92
CA ALA A 64 -28.50 -0.19 -6.18
C ALA A 64 -27.37 0.84 -6.03
N GLU A 65 -26.57 0.68 -4.95
CA GLU A 65 -25.41 1.55 -4.69
C GLU A 65 -24.34 1.38 -5.78
N MET A 66 -24.03 0.15 -6.18
CA MET A 66 -23.05 -0.14 -7.25
C MET A 66 -23.53 0.36 -8.63
N ALA A 67 -24.83 0.32 -8.89
CA ALA A 67 -25.40 0.91 -10.12
C ALA A 67 -25.18 2.43 -10.15
N TRP A 68 -25.40 3.12 -9.03
CA TRP A 68 -25.09 4.55 -8.91
C TRP A 68 -23.60 4.82 -9.10
N MET A 69 -22.72 4.09 -8.41
CA MET A 69 -21.26 4.21 -8.56
C MET A 69 -20.81 4.08 -10.02
N LYS A 70 -21.35 3.07 -10.73
CA LYS A 70 -21.06 2.85 -12.15
C LYS A 70 -21.53 4.05 -13.00
N SER A 71 -22.69 4.61 -12.70
CA SER A 71 -23.26 5.73 -13.46
C SER A 71 -22.41 7.00 -13.40
N ILE A 72 -21.67 7.21 -12.30
CA ILE A 72 -20.78 8.36 -12.09
C ILE A 72 -19.29 8.03 -12.29
N GLY A 73 -18.96 6.77 -12.61
CA GLY A 73 -17.60 6.35 -12.96
C GLY A 73 -16.66 6.09 -11.77
N ILE A 74 -17.20 5.69 -10.63
CA ILE A 74 -16.39 5.20 -9.49
C ILE A 74 -15.62 3.95 -9.92
N ARG A 75 -14.32 3.89 -9.57
CA ARG A 75 -13.41 2.81 -9.96
C ARG A 75 -13.41 1.63 -9.00
N GLY A 76 -13.64 1.89 -7.72
CA GLY A 76 -13.57 0.85 -6.70
C GLY A 76 -14.14 1.27 -5.37
N ILE A 77 -14.19 0.31 -4.47
CA ILE A 77 -14.64 0.49 -3.08
C ILE A 77 -13.66 -0.14 -2.10
N LYS A 78 -13.55 0.50 -0.93
CA LYS A 78 -12.98 -0.09 0.28
C LYS A 78 -14.16 -0.46 1.18
N VAL A 79 -14.30 -1.75 1.50
CA VAL A 79 -15.34 -2.23 2.42
C VAL A 79 -14.69 -2.70 3.72
N ASP A 80 -15.16 -2.17 4.84
CA ASP A 80 -14.49 -2.24 6.13
C ASP A 80 -15.38 -2.84 7.24
N PHE A 81 -14.75 -3.24 8.36
CA PHE A 81 -15.40 -3.68 9.60
C PHE A 81 -16.18 -5.01 9.49
N PHE A 82 -15.60 -6.02 8.88
CA PHE A 82 -16.20 -7.35 8.86
C PHE A 82 -16.17 -8.04 10.23
N GLY A 83 -17.21 -8.78 10.54
CA GLY A 83 -17.42 -9.44 11.84
C GLY A 83 -16.70 -10.79 12.01
N GLY A 84 -15.59 -11.03 11.33
CA GLY A 84 -14.79 -12.25 11.45
C GLY A 84 -14.79 -13.14 10.21
N ASP A 85 -14.61 -14.46 10.40
CA ASP A 85 -14.42 -15.45 9.34
C ASP A 85 -15.45 -16.60 9.41
N LYS A 86 -16.61 -16.37 10.02
CA LYS A 86 -17.72 -17.32 10.02
C LYS A 86 -18.32 -17.45 8.61
N GLN A 87 -19.00 -18.55 8.35
CA GLN A 87 -19.55 -18.88 7.02
C GLN A 87 -20.37 -17.72 6.39
N ASN A 88 -21.22 -17.08 7.18
CA ASN A 88 -22.02 -15.94 6.68
C ASN A 88 -21.16 -14.73 6.30
N MET A 89 -20.04 -14.50 6.99
CA MET A 89 -19.10 -13.45 6.61
C MET A 89 -18.33 -13.82 5.35
N MET A 90 -17.87 -15.08 5.25
CA MET A 90 -17.21 -15.57 4.04
C MET A 90 -18.13 -15.44 2.82
N GLN A 91 -19.41 -15.79 2.96
CA GLN A 91 -20.40 -15.59 1.91
C GLN A 91 -20.55 -14.10 1.54
N LEU A 92 -20.55 -13.20 2.53
CA LEU A 92 -20.66 -11.76 2.26
C LEU A 92 -19.47 -11.23 1.46
N TYR A 93 -18.23 -11.67 1.73
CA TYR A 93 -17.06 -11.30 0.91
C TYR A 93 -17.28 -11.68 -0.56
N GLU A 94 -17.72 -12.91 -0.81
CA GLU A 94 -17.96 -13.42 -2.16
C GLU A 94 -19.15 -12.73 -2.84
N ASP A 95 -20.22 -12.47 -2.11
CA ASP A 95 -21.39 -11.74 -2.60
C ASP A 95 -21.02 -10.30 -3.03
N ILE A 96 -20.20 -9.60 -2.22
CA ILE A 96 -19.71 -8.26 -2.56
C ILE A 96 -18.84 -8.30 -3.82
N LEU A 97 -17.91 -9.27 -3.90
CA LEU A 97 -17.03 -9.42 -5.06
C LEU A 97 -17.83 -9.73 -6.32
N SER A 98 -18.78 -10.65 -6.25
CA SER A 98 -19.63 -11.03 -7.37
C SER A 98 -20.48 -9.86 -7.87
N ASP A 99 -21.21 -9.18 -6.96
CA ASP A 99 -22.03 -8.03 -7.34
C ASP A 99 -21.16 -6.90 -7.90
N ALA A 100 -20.02 -6.56 -7.27
CA ALA A 100 -19.13 -5.51 -7.75
C ALA A 100 -18.54 -5.83 -9.14
N ASN A 101 -18.29 -7.10 -9.44
CA ASN A 101 -17.81 -7.53 -10.75
C ASN A 101 -18.82 -7.24 -11.85
N ASP A 102 -20.12 -7.44 -11.62
CA ASP A 102 -21.20 -7.11 -12.58
C ASP A 102 -21.22 -5.61 -12.96
N PHE A 103 -20.75 -4.77 -12.06
CA PHE A 103 -20.70 -3.32 -12.27
C PHE A 103 -19.31 -2.82 -12.70
N GLY A 104 -18.29 -3.67 -12.73
CA GLY A 104 -16.90 -3.31 -13.08
C GLY A 104 -16.20 -2.49 -12.00
N ILE A 105 -16.49 -2.78 -10.73
CA ILE A 105 -15.98 -2.08 -9.55
C ILE A 105 -14.90 -2.94 -8.87
N LEU A 106 -13.73 -2.38 -8.64
CA LEU A 106 -12.67 -3.01 -7.85
C LEU A 106 -13.02 -3.00 -6.36
N VAL A 107 -12.57 -4.02 -5.64
CA VAL A 107 -12.88 -4.17 -4.21
C VAL A 107 -11.61 -4.35 -3.40
N ILE A 108 -11.51 -3.58 -2.31
CA ILE A 108 -10.50 -3.70 -1.26
C ILE A 108 -11.24 -3.96 0.05
N PHE A 109 -10.76 -4.95 0.83
CA PHE A 109 -11.32 -5.27 2.14
C PHE A 109 -10.42 -4.78 3.27
N HIS A 110 -11.02 -4.10 4.25
CA HIS A 110 -10.40 -3.70 5.50
C HIS A 110 -11.16 -4.28 6.69
N GLY A 111 -10.58 -4.23 7.90
CA GLY A 111 -11.17 -4.87 9.07
C GLY A 111 -11.62 -6.31 8.78
N CYS A 112 -10.79 -7.07 8.09
CA CYS A 112 -11.18 -8.28 7.37
C CYS A 112 -10.32 -9.49 7.76
N THR A 113 -10.77 -10.69 7.36
CA THR A 113 -9.98 -11.93 7.49
C THR A 113 -8.87 -12.00 6.42
N LEU A 114 -7.94 -12.94 6.59
CA LEU A 114 -6.93 -13.27 5.58
C LEU A 114 -7.60 -13.66 4.25
N PRO A 115 -7.02 -13.27 3.10
CA PRO A 115 -7.49 -13.66 1.78
C PRO A 115 -7.60 -15.19 1.65
N ARG A 116 -8.62 -15.66 0.92
CA ARG A 116 -8.90 -17.08 0.69
C ARG A 116 -8.74 -17.48 -0.78
N GLY A 117 -7.82 -16.83 -1.50
CA GLY A 117 -7.59 -17.07 -2.92
C GLY A 117 -8.58 -16.33 -3.83
N TRP A 118 -9.23 -15.28 -3.32
CA TRP A 118 -10.23 -14.50 -4.07
C TRP A 118 -9.66 -13.88 -5.34
N GLU A 119 -8.37 -13.52 -5.36
CA GLU A 119 -7.66 -13.03 -6.54
C GLU A 119 -7.63 -14.01 -7.72
N LYS A 120 -7.85 -15.30 -7.44
CA LYS A 120 -7.94 -16.35 -8.48
C LYS A 120 -9.37 -16.60 -8.95
N MET A 121 -10.35 -16.11 -8.20
CA MET A 121 -11.79 -16.33 -8.44
C MET A 121 -12.46 -15.08 -9.01
N TYR A 122 -12.05 -13.90 -8.52
CA TYR A 122 -12.68 -12.62 -8.82
C TYR A 122 -11.66 -11.62 -9.36
N PRO A 123 -11.73 -11.25 -10.67
CA PRO A 123 -10.75 -10.34 -11.28
C PRO A 123 -10.82 -8.91 -10.73
N ASN A 124 -11.91 -8.56 -10.04
CA ASN A 124 -12.12 -7.26 -9.40
C ASN A 124 -11.69 -7.24 -7.93
N TYR A 125 -11.21 -8.35 -7.36
CA TYR A 125 -10.55 -8.32 -6.05
C TYR A 125 -9.18 -7.66 -6.18
N ALA A 126 -8.97 -6.54 -5.51
CA ALA A 126 -7.71 -5.81 -5.56
C ALA A 126 -6.78 -6.15 -4.39
N ALA A 127 -7.27 -6.08 -3.16
CA ALA A 127 -6.47 -6.33 -1.98
C ALA A 127 -7.34 -6.57 -0.72
N SER A 128 -6.70 -7.03 0.32
CA SER A 128 -7.21 -6.99 1.70
C SER A 128 -6.15 -6.42 2.64
N GLU A 129 -6.58 -5.74 3.69
CA GLU A 129 -5.70 -5.34 4.78
C GLU A 129 -5.24 -6.58 5.56
N ALA A 130 -6.09 -7.14 6.41
CA ALA A 130 -5.85 -8.31 7.26
C ALA A 130 -4.48 -8.30 7.96
N VAL A 131 -4.09 -7.13 8.48
CA VAL A 131 -2.80 -6.83 9.11
C VAL A 131 -2.95 -5.52 9.90
N LEU A 132 -2.10 -5.26 10.86
CA LEU A 132 -1.98 -3.91 11.44
C LEU A 132 -1.27 -3.01 10.42
N ALA A 133 -2.07 -2.32 9.60
CA ALA A 133 -1.60 -1.49 8.52
C ALA A 133 -1.04 -0.14 9.01
N SER A 134 -0.58 0.70 8.09
CA SER A 134 0.07 1.97 8.42
C SER A 134 -0.82 2.97 9.17
N GLU A 135 -2.15 2.84 9.10
CA GLU A 135 -3.05 3.67 9.90
C GLU A 135 -2.78 3.53 11.41
N ASN A 136 -2.31 2.36 11.86
CA ASN A 136 -1.96 2.12 13.26
C ASN A 136 -0.79 2.99 13.75
N LEU A 137 0.04 3.52 12.84
CA LEU A 137 1.11 4.45 13.15
C LEU A 137 0.59 5.77 13.73
N HIS A 138 -0.67 6.14 13.42
CA HIS A 138 -1.32 7.32 13.99
C HIS A 138 -1.82 7.10 15.43
N PHE A 139 -2.10 5.86 15.82
CA PHE A 139 -2.78 5.55 17.07
C PHE A 139 -1.83 5.44 18.27
N GLY A 140 -0.55 5.18 18.04
CA GLY A 140 0.41 5.05 19.14
C GLY A 140 1.86 4.90 18.70
N GLN A 141 2.76 5.46 19.50
CA GLN A 141 4.21 5.42 19.22
C GLN A 141 4.75 3.98 19.13
N GLY A 142 4.20 3.05 19.93
CA GLY A 142 4.62 1.63 19.88
C GLY A 142 4.40 0.97 18.50
N ALA A 143 3.41 1.42 17.72
CA ALA A 143 3.25 0.96 16.35
C ALA A 143 4.37 1.48 15.44
N CYS A 144 4.77 2.74 15.59
CA CYS A 144 5.90 3.31 14.85
C CYS A 144 7.21 2.61 15.21
N ASP A 145 7.43 2.33 16.50
CA ASP A 145 8.64 1.67 16.99
C ASP A 145 8.77 0.22 16.49
N ALA A 146 7.63 -0.44 16.27
CA ALA A 146 7.54 -1.81 15.74
C ALA A 146 7.47 -1.89 14.20
N GLU A 147 7.37 -0.78 13.49
CA GLU A 147 7.10 -0.75 12.05
C GLU A 147 8.09 -1.58 11.24
N ALA A 148 9.39 -1.41 11.48
CA ALA A 148 10.42 -2.13 10.73
C ALA A 148 10.35 -3.65 11.00
N MET A 149 10.14 -4.07 12.25
CA MET A 149 9.96 -5.48 12.60
C MET A 149 8.72 -6.07 11.92
N ASN A 150 7.59 -5.36 12.00
CA ASN A 150 6.34 -5.80 11.39
C ASN A 150 6.46 -5.93 9.88
N ALA A 151 7.12 -4.98 9.20
CA ALA A 151 7.33 -5.05 7.75
C ALA A 151 8.09 -6.32 7.34
N THR A 152 9.15 -6.70 8.08
CA THR A 152 9.89 -7.93 7.79
C THR A 152 9.07 -9.19 8.06
N ILE A 153 8.15 -9.18 9.05
CA ILE A 153 7.22 -10.29 9.30
C ILE A 153 6.17 -10.37 8.19
N HIS A 154 5.56 -9.26 7.83
CA HIS A 154 4.49 -9.21 6.84
C HIS A 154 4.96 -9.67 5.46
N THR A 155 6.18 -9.35 5.07
CA THR A 155 6.78 -9.79 3.80
C THR A 155 6.79 -11.31 3.67
N PHE A 156 7.10 -12.05 4.74
CA PHE A 156 7.23 -13.51 4.71
C PHE A 156 5.95 -14.25 5.07
N ILE A 157 5.00 -13.61 5.75
CA ILE A 157 3.79 -14.27 6.27
C ILE A 157 2.55 -13.72 5.58
N ARG A 158 2.15 -12.47 5.86
CA ARG A 158 0.87 -11.93 5.40
C ARG A 158 0.83 -11.75 3.89
N ASN A 159 1.87 -11.19 3.30
CA ASN A 159 1.88 -10.87 1.87
C ASN A 159 2.12 -12.09 0.97
N THR A 160 2.53 -13.22 1.53
CA THR A 160 2.62 -14.48 0.79
C THR A 160 1.27 -15.17 0.59
N VAL A 161 0.26 -14.79 1.38
CA VAL A 161 -1.11 -15.33 1.28
C VAL A 161 -1.90 -14.66 0.16
N GLY A 162 -1.60 -13.41 -0.17
CA GLY A 162 -2.28 -12.63 -1.21
C GLY A 162 -1.99 -11.13 -1.10
N SER A 163 -2.56 -10.35 -2.00
CA SER A 163 -2.43 -8.89 -2.03
C SER A 163 -2.71 -8.25 -0.66
N MET A 164 -1.83 -7.34 -0.25
CA MET A 164 -1.86 -6.72 1.07
C MET A 164 -1.94 -5.20 0.95
N ASP A 165 -3.08 -4.63 1.34
CA ASP A 165 -3.23 -3.19 1.44
C ASP A 165 -2.69 -2.69 2.79
N PHE A 166 -1.41 -2.37 2.82
CA PHE A 166 -0.72 -1.93 4.03
C PHE A 166 -0.70 -0.40 4.17
N GLY A 167 -0.76 0.34 3.06
CA GLY A 167 -0.63 1.80 3.07
C GLY A 167 0.79 2.28 3.42
N GLY A 168 1.81 1.62 2.87
CA GLY A 168 3.21 1.97 3.08
C GLY A 168 3.63 3.29 2.45
N SER A 169 4.94 3.55 2.43
CA SER A 169 5.55 4.72 1.77
C SER A 169 5.20 6.08 2.40
N THR A 170 4.94 6.12 3.69
CA THR A 170 4.73 7.37 4.42
C THR A 170 6.01 8.20 4.48
N LEU A 171 5.95 9.45 4.02
CA LEU A 171 7.09 10.38 4.07
C LEU A 171 6.98 11.43 5.18
N ASN A 172 5.84 11.56 5.86
CA ASN A 172 5.72 12.40 7.03
C ASN A 172 6.64 11.94 8.16
N LYS A 173 7.25 12.88 8.86
CA LYS A 173 8.07 12.63 10.06
C LYS A 173 7.17 12.46 11.30
N PHE A 174 6.07 13.18 11.33
CA PHE A 174 5.05 13.09 12.36
C PHE A 174 3.70 12.77 11.73
N TYR A 175 2.96 11.86 12.32
CA TYR A 175 1.66 11.44 11.81
C TYR A 175 0.53 12.39 12.24
N ASN A 176 0.60 13.62 11.73
CA ASN A 176 -0.41 14.65 11.90
C ASN A 176 -0.44 15.53 10.64
N ALA A 177 -1.55 16.22 10.42
CA ALA A 177 -1.76 17.07 9.25
C ALA A 177 -0.72 18.20 9.09
N ASP A 178 -0.13 18.69 10.18
CA ASP A 178 0.91 19.71 10.18
C ASP A 178 2.35 19.13 10.08
N ASN A 179 2.51 17.81 10.09
CA ASN A 179 3.81 17.11 10.09
C ASN A 179 4.79 17.61 11.19
N LYS A 180 4.30 18.02 12.37
CA LYS A 180 5.11 18.58 13.44
C LYS A 180 4.87 17.94 14.81
N ARG A 181 3.80 17.17 14.95
CA ARG A 181 3.35 16.55 16.21
C ARG A 181 2.59 15.26 15.95
N GLY A 182 2.23 14.56 16.99
CA GLY A 182 1.62 13.23 16.92
C GLY A 182 2.68 12.15 17.14
N THR A 183 2.39 10.94 16.69
CA THR A 183 3.38 9.86 16.70
C THR A 183 4.49 10.16 15.71
N HIS A 184 5.69 9.72 16.02
CA HIS A 184 6.89 10.03 15.26
C HIS A 184 7.39 8.79 14.49
N ARG A 185 7.61 8.93 13.18
CA ARG A 185 8.20 7.89 12.35
C ARG A 185 9.67 7.66 12.72
N VAL A 186 10.03 6.43 12.99
CA VAL A 186 11.40 6.02 13.34
C VAL A 186 12.19 5.44 12.16
N THR A 187 11.50 5.14 11.06
CA THR A 187 12.08 4.61 9.82
C THR A 187 12.55 5.73 8.89
N SER A 188 13.43 5.42 7.94
CA SER A 188 13.96 6.39 6.98
C SER A 188 13.02 6.65 5.80
N ASP A 189 13.34 7.67 4.98
CA ASP A 189 12.65 7.90 3.73
C ASP A 189 12.96 6.78 2.73
N VAL A 190 14.17 6.24 2.69
CA VAL A 190 14.51 5.10 1.81
C VAL A 190 13.78 3.83 2.25
N TYR A 191 13.59 3.61 3.56
CA TYR A 191 12.73 2.55 4.07
C TYR A 191 11.30 2.71 3.52
N ALA A 192 10.74 3.92 3.57
CA ALA A 192 9.41 4.20 3.05
C ALA A 192 9.30 3.89 1.54
N LEU A 193 10.31 4.23 0.74
CA LEU A 193 10.34 3.84 -0.68
C LEU A 193 10.43 2.32 -0.86
N ALA A 194 11.23 1.66 -0.04
CA ALA A 194 11.39 0.21 -0.12
C ALA A 194 10.06 -0.52 0.12
N THR A 195 9.19 -0.03 1.01
CA THR A 195 7.88 -0.64 1.29
C THR A 195 6.94 -0.63 0.09
N ALA A 196 7.06 0.36 -0.83
CA ALA A 196 6.28 0.40 -2.07
C ALA A 196 6.54 -0.80 -2.99
N VAL A 197 7.72 -1.40 -2.90
CA VAL A 197 8.12 -2.57 -3.68
C VAL A 197 8.07 -3.84 -2.84
N LEU A 198 8.42 -3.75 -1.56
CA LEU A 198 8.45 -4.88 -0.63
C LEU A 198 7.07 -5.52 -0.49
N PHE A 199 6.02 -4.69 -0.36
CA PHE A 199 4.65 -5.16 -0.26
C PHE A 199 3.99 -5.25 -1.63
N GLN A 200 3.27 -6.34 -1.86
CA GLN A 200 2.54 -6.57 -3.10
C GLN A 200 1.05 -6.30 -2.88
N SER A 201 0.51 -5.41 -3.71
CA SER A 201 -0.92 -5.18 -3.87
C SER A 201 -1.17 -4.64 -5.28
N ALA A 202 -2.21 -5.13 -5.95
CA ALA A 202 -2.56 -4.62 -7.28
C ALA A 202 -3.00 -3.15 -7.24
N VAL A 203 -3.64 -2.74 -6.15
CA VAL A 203 -3.93 -1.35 -5.82
C VAL A 203 -3.27 -1.05 -4.48
N GLN A 204 -2.35 -0.11 -4.45
CA GLN A 204 -1.67 0.29 -3.23
C GLN A 204 -2.14 1.67 -2.76
N HIS A 205 -2.57 1.77 -1.52
CA HIS A 205 -2.81 3.04 -0.85
C HIS A 205 -1.49 3.55 -0.26
N PHE A 206 -0.78 4.39 -1.01
CA PHE A 206 0.40 5.05 -0.46
C PHE A 206 -0.03 6.18 0.48
N ALA A 207 0.49 6.15 1.72
CA ALA A 207 0.16 7.12 2.76
C ALA A 207 0.93 8.44 2.60
N LEU A 208 0.97 8.99 1.39
CA LEU A 208 1.59 10.29 1.11
C LEU A 208 0.58 11.42 1.35
N ALA A 209 1.05 12.49 1.96
CA ALA A 209 0.25 13.68 2.24
C ALA A 209 0.61 14.84 1.27
N PRO A 210 -0.30 15.80 1.03
CA PRO A 210 -0.04 16.93 0.12
C PRO A 210 1.20 17.75 0.48
N ASN A 211 1.52 17.89 1.77
CA ASN A 211 2.72 18.58 2.26
C ASN A 211 4.02 17.91 1.78
N ASN A 212 4.01 16.60 1.46
CA ASN A 212 5.21 15.91 0.96
C ASN A 212 5.72 16.47 -0.38
N LEU A 213 4.89 17.20 -1.13
CA LEU A 213 5.36 17.92 -2.33
C LEU A 213 6.36 19.02 -2.01
N THR A 214 6.42 19.50 -0.79
CA THR A 214 7.27 20.61 -0.35
C THR A 214 8.26 20.26 0.74
N ASP A 215 7.96 19.24 1.57
CA ASP A 215 8.79 18.91 2.73
C ASP A 215 9.50 17.55 2.64
N ALA A 216 9.13 16.70 1.67
CA ALA A 216 9.84 15.46 1.39
C ALA A 216 10.96 15.68 0.37
N PRO A 217 12.02 14.84 0.36
CA PRO A 217 13.06 14.90 -0.65
C PRO A 217 12.50 14.72 -2.06
N GLU A 218 12.94 15.54 -3.02
CA GLU A 218 12.47 15.47 -4.41
C GLU A 218 12.72 14.09 -5.03
N TRP A 219 13.85 13.46 -4.73
CA TRP A 219 14.16 12.12 -5.22
C TRP A 219 13.16 11.06 -4.73
N ALA A 220 12.60 11.22 -3.51
CA ALA A 220 11.59 10.32 -2.98
C ALA A 220 10.26 10.49 -3.73
N ILE A 221 9.82 11.73 -3.95
CA ILE A 221 8.60 12.02 -4.72
C ILE A 221 8.74 11.53 -6.16
N ASN A 222 9.90 11.71 -6.79
CA ASN A 222 10.14 11.23 -8.15
C ASN A 222 10.09 9.71 -8.24
N PHE A 223 10.68 8.98 -7.29
CA PHE A 223 10.54 7.53 -7.22
C PHE A 223 9.07 7.09 -7.11
N MET A 224 8.30 7.73 -6.22
CA MET A 224 6.89 7.37 -5.99
C MET A 224 5.97 7.67 -7.17
N LYS A 225 6.35 8.55 -8.12
CA LYS A 225 5.58 8.77 -9.34
C LYS A 225 5.62 7.58 -10.30
N ASP A 226 6.73 6.85 -10.30
CA ASP A 226 7.06 5.86 -11.34
C ASP A 226 7.06 4.44 -10.82
N VAL A 227 6.95 4.22 -9.49
CA VAL A 227 6.96 2.88 -8.90
C VAL A 227 5.75 2.07 -9.35
N PRO A 228 5.95 0.84 -9.89
CA PRO A 228 4.84 -0.03 -10.27
C PRO A 228 4.10 -0.58 -9.07
N THR A 229 2.85 -1.00 -9.27
CA THR A 229 2.03 -1.72 -8.28
C THR A 229 1.78 -3.18 -8.66
N THR A 230 2.04 -3.54 -9.93
CA THR A 230 1.93 -4.91 -10.43
C THR A 230 3.29 -5.43 -10.89
N TRP A 231 3.54 -6.69 -10.65
CA TRP A 231 4.86 -7.31 -10.80
C TRP A 231 4.78 -8.59 -11.62
N ASP A 232 5.73 -8.76 -12.57
CA ASP A 232 5.83 -9.93 -13.43
C ASP A 232 6.66 -11.05 -12.81
N ASP A 233 7.55 -10.70 -11.86
CA ASP A 233 8.46 -11.68 -11.25
C ASP A 233 8.89 -11.20 -9.86
N VAL A 234 9.23 -12.15 -8.98
CA VAL A 234 9.77 -11.88 -7.64
C VAL A 234 10.92 -12.84 -7.34
N LYS A 235 12.00 -12.32 -6.77
CA LYS A 235 13.14 -13.13 -6.31
C LYS A 235 13.44 -12.80 -4.85
N PHE A 236 13.50 -13.82 -4.03
CA PHE A 236 14.05 -13.72 -2.70
C PHE A 236 15.59 -13.64 -2.81
N ILE A 237 16.19 -12.63 -2.19
CA ILE A 237 17.64 -12.45 -2.17
C ILE A 237 18.20 -12.91 -0.84
N ASP A 238 17.70 -12.34 0.27
CA ASP A 238 18.13 -12.71 1.61
C ASP A 238 17.15 -12.17 2.66
N GLY A 239 17.16 -12.72 3.88
CA GLY A 239 16.36 -12.20 4.97
C GLY A 239 15.82 -13.27 5.91
N TYR A 240 15.21 -12.79 6.98
CA TYR A 240 14.54 -13.63 7.97
C TYR A 240 13.43 -12.81 8.67
N PRO A 241 12.24 -13.39 8.90
CA PRO A 241 11.14 -12.71 9.59
C PRO A 241 11.57 -12.08 10.91
N GLY A 242 11.20 -10.83 11.15
CA GLY A 242 11.55 -10.07 12.35
C GLY A 242 12.99 -9.53 12.35
N LYS A 243 13.78 -9.77 11.31
CA LYS A 243 15.16 -9.30 11.21
C LYS A 243 15.36 -8.31 10.08
N TYR A 244 15.38 -8.78 8.85
CA TYR A 244 15.50 -7.96 7.65
C TYR A 244 14.92 -8.72 6.47
N ALA A 245 14.61 -8.01 5.39
CA ALA A 245 14.18 -8.61 4.16
C ALA A 245 14.85 -7.91 2.97
N ILE A 246 15.35 -8.68 2.00
CA ILE A 246 15.87 -8.18 0.73
C ILE A 246 15.24 -9.02 -0.38
N ILE A 247 14.48 -8.39 -1.26
CA ILE A 247 13.84 -9.04 -2.40
C ILE A 247 14.10 -8.25 -3.68
N ALA A 248 13.88 -8.89 -4.82
CA ALA A 248 13.79 -8.20 -6.10
C ALA A 248 12.42 -8.45 -6.72
N ARG A 249 11.84 -7.42 -7.35
CA ARG A 249 10.63 -7.53 -8.17
C ARG A 249 10.88 -6.96 -9.55
N ARG A 250 10.20 -7.50 -10.56
CA ARG A 250 10.31 -7.04 -11.94
C ARG A 250 8.96 -6.54 -12.45
N ALA A 251 8.99 -5.41 -13.15
CA ALA A 251 7.86 -4.90 -13.91
C ALA A 251 8.38 -4.53 -15.31
N GLY A 252 7.88 -5.21 -16.35
CA GLY A 252 8.44 -5.12 -17.69
C GLY A 252 9.93 -5.51 -17.70
N ASP A 253 10.77 -4.60 -18.18
CA ASP A 253 12.23 -4.79 -18.24
C ASP A 253 12.97 -4.23 -17.00
N HIS A 254 12.25 -3.63 -16.04
CA HIS A 254 12.83 -2.99 -14.86
C HIS A 254 12.80 -3.91 -13.65
N TRP A 255 13.97 -4.12 -13.06
CA TRP A 255 14.13 -4.77 -11.77
C TRP A 255 14.23 -3.74 -10.65
N PHE A 256 13.64 -4.05 -9.54
CA PHE A 256 13.70 -3.28 -8.29
C PHE A 256 14.21 -4.21 -7.20
N ILE A 257 15.45 -4.02 -6.74
CA ILE A 257 15.95 -4.69 -5.53
C ILE A 257 15.67 -3.76 -4.36
N VAL A 258 14.98 -4.27 -3.35
CA VAL A 258 14.67 -3.49 -2.15
C VAL A 258 15.03 -4.25 -0.89
N GLY A 259 15.39 -3.52 0.16
CA GLY A 259 15.69 -4.10 1.45
C GLY A 259 15.30 -3.19 2.59
N VAL A 260 14.94 -3.80 3.72
CA VAL A 260 14.65 -3.13 4.99
C VAL A 260 15.31 -3.89 6.15
N ASN A 261 15.69 -3.18 7.21
CA ASN A 261 16.34 -3.77 8.36
C ASN A 261 15.65 -3.37 9.67
N ALA A 262 15.23 -4.38 10.44
CA ALA A 262 14.64 -4.24 11.77
C ALA A 262 15.61 -4.58 12.92
N GLN A 263 16.82 -5.06 12.61
CA GLN A 263 17.82 -5.41 13.62
C GLN A 263 18.51 -4.16 14.17
N ASP A 264 19.01 -4.24 15.40
CA ASP A 264 19.80 -3.17 16.00
C ASP A 264 21.13 -2.95 15.25
N GLU A 265 21.70 -4.02 14.71
CA GLU A 265 22.96 -3.97 13.96
C GLU A 265 22.69 -3.71 12.46
N PRO A 266 23.57 -2.95 11.79
CA PRO A 266 23.48 -2.76 10.35
C PRO A 266 23.63 -4.08 9.58
N VAL A 267 22.80 -4.27 8.55
CA VAL A 267 22.89 -5.41 7.63
C VAL A 267 23.83 -5.07 6.49
N LYS A 268 24.98 -5.72 6.43
CA LYS A 268 25.94 -5.55 5.33
C LYS A 268 25.86 -6.75 4.38
N LYS A 269 25.62 -6.51 3.10
CA LYS A 269 25.42 -7.54 2.06
C LYS A 269 26.11 -7.20 0.76
N ASN A 270 26.56 -8.24 0.06
CA ASN A 270 26.96 -8.16 -1.34
C ASN A 270 25.76 -8.57 -2.19
N ILE A 271 25.23 -7.64 -2.94
CA ILE A 271 24.05 -7.85 -3.82
C ILE A 271 24.56 -8.15 -5.23
N ASP A 272 24.11 -9.26 -5.78
CA ASP A 272 24.33 -9.61 -7.20
C ASP A 272 23.48 -8.68 -8.10
N LEU A 273 24.14 -8.02 -9.04
CA LEU A 273 23.53 -7.10 -9.98
C LEU A 273 23.32 -7.71 -11.37
N SER A 274 23.47 -9.01 -11.52
CA SER A 274 23.29 -9.69 -12.83
C SER A 274 21.90 -9.51 -13.42
N LEU A 275 20.89 -9.22 -12.61
CA LEU A 275 19.51 -8.93 -13.03
C LEU A 275 19.41 -7.71 -13.95
N TYR A 276 20.32 -6.74 -13.83
CA TYR A 276 20.28 -5.48 -14.58
C TYR A 276 21.05 -5.49 -15.89
N GLY A 277 21.84 -6.53 -16.15
CA GLY A 277 22.77 -6.54 -17.26
C GLY A 277 24.04 -5.73 -16.98
N LYS A 278 25.13 -6.12 -17.64
CA LYS A 278 26.45 -5.50 -17.42
C LYS A 278 26.48 -4.06 -17.94
N GLY A 279 26.86 -3.13 -17.09
CA GLY A 279 27.05 -1.72 -17.44
C GLY A 279 25.77 -0.88 -17.44
N ALA A 280 24.61 -1.47 -17.09
CA ALA A 280 23.38 -0.70 -16.90
C ALA A 280 23.56 0.42 -15.89
N GLU A 281 22.96 1.58 -16.14
CA GLU A 281 22.91 2.67 -15.15
C GLU A 281 21.81 2.37 -14.13
N LEU A 282 22.17 2.43 -12.85
CA LEU A 282 21.29 2.14 -11.74
C LEU A 282 21.18 3.35 -10.82
N LEU A 283 19.99 3.60 -10.30
CA LEU A 283 19.77 4.46 -9.15
C LEU A 283 19.83 3.60 -7.89
N VAL A 284 20.68 3.98 -6.97
CA VAL A 284 20.82 3.35 -5.65
C VAL A 284 20.40 4.33 -4.59
N TYR A 285 19.27 4.07 -3.96
CA TYR A 285 18.78 4.81 -2.81
C TYR A 285 19.24 4.09 -1.55
N SER A 286 19.88 4.78 -0.65
CA SER A 286 20.45 4.21 0.58
C SER A 286 20.49 5.22 1.70
N ASP A 287 20.51 4.73 2.92
CA ASP A 287 20.63 5.53 4.14
C ASP A 287 22.05 5.49 4.70
N ASP A 288 22.47 6.60 5.30
CA ASP A 288 23.62 6.62 6.20
C ASP A 288 23.26 6.10 7.61
N ALA A 289 24.24 6.07 8.52
CA ALA A 289 24.03 5.59 9.90
C ALA A 289 23.05 6.48 10.72
N GLN A 290 22.78 7.69 10.28
CA GLN A 290 21.83 8.64 10.88
C GLN A 290 20.47 8.64 10.19
N LEU A 291 20.22 7.68 9.29
CA LEU A 291 18.99 7.57 8.48
C LEU A 291 18.77 8.75 7.50
N ASN A 292 19.84 9.42 7.09
CA ASN A 292 19.74 10.39 6.01
C ASN A 292 19.78 9.66 4.67
N GLY A 293 18.69 9.71 3.94
CA GLY A 293 18.56 9.09 2.64
C GLY A 293 19.29 9.85 1.55
N SER A 294 19.85 9.12 0.60
CA SER A 294 20.48 9.68 -0.59
C SER A 294 20.25 8.79 -1.80
N VAL A 295 20.40 9.35 -3.00
CA VAL A 295 20.36 8.61 -4.26
C VAL A 295 21.66 8.84 -5.04
N GLN A 296 22.21 7.75 -5.57
CA GLN A 296 23.43 7.78 -6.38
C GLN A 296 23.20 7.02 -7.69
N THR A 297 23.77 7.52 -8.79
CA THR A 297 23.83 6.80 -10.06
C THR A 297 25.10 5.96 -10.08
N VAL A 298 24.98 4.65 -10.30
CA VAL A 298 26.10 3.73 -10.43
C VAL A 298 25.98 2.89 -11.69
N LYS A 299 27.12 2.44 -12.25
CA LYS A 299 27.11 1.45 -13.34
C LYS A 299 27.10 0.04 -12.76
N ALA A 300 26.21 -0.80 -13.23
CA ALA A 300 26.11 -2.20 -12.81
C ALA A 300 27.42 -2.94 -13.06
N LYS A 301 28.05 -3.42 -11.99
CA LYS A 301 29.13 -4.39 -11.96
C LYS A 301 28.55 -5.77 -11.69
N LYS A 302 29.39 -6.77 -11.39
CA LYS A 302 28.90 -8.08 -10.98
C LYS A 302 28.09 -8.01 -9.68
N GLN A 303 28.55 -7.21 -8.72
CA GLN A 303 27.91 -7.04 -7.41
C GLN A 303 28.21 -5.66 -6.84
N ILE A 304 27.38 -5.25 -5.86
CA ILE A 304 27.56 -4.06 -5.03
C ILE A 304 27.50 -4.43 -3.57
N THR A 305 28.39 -3.86 -2.74
CA THR A 305 28.28 -3.96 -1.29
C THR A 305 27.39 -2.84 -0.78
N VAL A 306 26.35 -3.20 -0.04
CA VAL A 306 25.40 -2.27 0.59
C VAL A 306 25.38 -2.45 2.10
N THR A 307 25.02 -1.40 2.82
CA THR A 307 24.78 -1.43 4.25
C THR A 307 23.43 -0.83 4.53
N ILE A 308 22.53 -1.55 5.21
CA ILE A 308 21.20 -1.09 5.59
C ILE A 308 21.21 -0.88 7.10
N PRO A 309 21.18 0.36 7.61
CA PRO A 309 21.15 0.62 9.05
C PRO A 309 19.83 0.16 9.68
N LYS A 310 19.77 0.11 11.02
CA LYS A 310 18.52 -0.12 11.76
C LYS A 310 17.44 0.87 11.27
N ASN A 311 16.23 0.40 11.04
CA ASN A 311 15.09 1.19 10.54
C ASN A 311 15.32 1.88 9.18
N GLY A 312 16.40 1.50 8.50
CA GLY A 312 16.76 2.00 7.19
C GLY A 312 16.29 1.12 6.05
N GLY A 313 16.47 1.64 4.84
CA GLY A 313 16.09 1.00 3.59
C GLY A 313 17.20 0.95 2.55
N LEU A 314 16.92 0.20 1.50
CA LEU A 314 17.69 0.12 0.26
C LEU A 314 16.72 0.02 -0.91
N VAL A 315 16.98 0.78 -1.97
CA VAL A 315 16.34 0.57 -3.27
C VAL A 315 17.40 0.63 -4.36
N ILE A 316 17.42 -0.36 -5.25
CA ILE A 316 18.23 -0.35 -6.47
C ILE A 316 17.28 -0.57 -7.64
N VAL A 317 17.34 0.31 -8.63
CA VAL A 317 16.46 0.24 -9.81
C VAL A 317 17.20 0.69 -11.06
N ASN A 318 16.81 0.23 -12.24
CA ASN A 318 17.25 0.76 -13.52
C ASN A 318 16.95 2.28 -13.58
N LYS A 319 17.91 3.05 -14.10
CA LYS A 319 17.72 4.47 -14.35
C LYS A 319 16.84 4.72 -15.57
#